data_bfef8f4d16aa14d7c6f4dbfb94b7db55
#
_entry.id   bfef8f4d16aa14d7c6f4dbfb94b7db55
#
_cell.length_a   1.000
_cell.length_b   1.000
_cell.length_c   1.000
_cell.angle_alpha   90.00
_cell.angle_beta   90.00
_cell.angle_gamma   90.00
#
_symmetry.space_group_name_H-M   'P 1'
#
loop_
_entity.id
_entity.type
_entity.pdbx_description
1 polymer ?
#
loop_
_entity_poly.entity_id
_entity_poly.type
_entity_poly.pdbx_seq_one_letter_code
_entity_poly.pdbx_strand_id
1 'polypeptide(L)'
;MITRRSFFRKSGLGLAATAAVPALLSVSARAQAPAAGGKDSFVVAMAGYTFVKFNLEAALEMIRKVDVHHLCIKDFHLPLKSTEAEIAAFHEKCKSFGVSGYGVGPIYMGSVDEAKRAFEYAKRVGVKTVVGVPFEMRDNKRSSSRALLEVVDGLVKEYDMKYAIHNHGPDMPELFPSAISCIEMIGDLDKRVGLCLDIGHELRDGKDPVDSILKYGDRLHDFHLKNVTAPTKAGRTVELPRGAIDIAAVVRALRKVNYAGACSLEFEKDMENPLAGIAESIGYFKGVLDSTRV
;
A
#
# COMPACT_ATOMS: atom_id res chain seq x y z
N MET A 1 1.89 -4.65 -59.09
CA MET A 1 2.17 -5.90 -59.78
C MET A 1 3.65 -5.97 -60.03
N ILE A 2 4.37 -6.89 -59.44
CA ILE A 2 5.44 -7.73 -59.94
C ILE A 2 5.92 -8.63 -58.82
N THR A 3 5.97 -9.85 -59.11
CA THR A 3 6.01 -11.08 -58.32
C THR A 3 7.41 -11.51 -57.92
N ARG A 4 7.40 -12.35 -56.84
CA ARG A 4 8.48 -13.25 -56.39
C ARG A 4 9.23 -13.99 -57.49
N ARG A 5 10.52 -14.27 -57.33
CA ARG A 5 11.17 -15.61 -57.39
C ARG A 5 12.68 -15.51 -57.59
N SER A 6 13.39 -16.10 -56.65
CA SER A 6 14.40 -17.16 -56.77
C SER A 6 15.62 -16.95 -57.66
N PHE A 7 16.79 -17.09 -57.02
CA PHE A 7 17.94 -17.67 -57.68
C PHE A 7 18.72 -18.62 -56.75
N PHE A 8 18.78 -19.84 -57.16
CA PHE A 8 19.59 -20.94 -56.64
C PHE A 8 20.80 -21.19 -57.54
N ARG A 9 21.90 -21.70 -56.93
CA ARG A 9 23.03 -22.51 -57.51
C ARG A 9 24.23 -21.72 -58.07
N LYS A 10 25.46 -22.09 -57.70
CA LYS A 10 26.21 -23.36 -57.86
C LYS A 10 27.58 -23.27 -57.18
N SER A 11 27.90 -24.26 -56.42
CA SER A 11 29.04 -25.19 -56.48
C SER A 11 30.44 -24.68 -56.82
N GLY A 12 31.44 -24.95 -55.96
CA GLY A 12 32.85 -24.97 -56.20
C GLY A 12 33.59 -25.65 -55.06
N LEU A 13 34.08 -26.89 -55.32
CA LEU A 13 35.02 -27.63 -54.45
C LEU A 13 36.41 -26.96 -54.43
N GLY A 14 37.10 -26.95 -53.30
CA GLY A 14 38.53 -26.59 -53.19
C GLY A 14 39.11 -27.14 -51.90
N LEU A 15 40.14 -27.98 -52.05
CA LEU A 15 40.84 -28.82 -51.06
C LEU A 15 41.45 -28.12 -49.86
N ALA A 16 41.50 -28.88 -48.80
CA ALA A 16 42.28 -28.95 -47.58
C ALA A 16 43.57 -28.15 -47.43
N ALA A 17 43.70 -27.50 -46.25
CA ALA A 17 44.96 -27.37 -45.53
C ALA A 17 44.67 -27.34 -44.02
N THR A 18 45.14 -28.37 -43.32
CA THR A 18 45.06 -28.51 -41.86
C THR A 18 46.07 -27.54 -41.19
N ALA A 19 45.54 -26.58 -40.46
CA ALA A 19 46.31 -25.85 -39.46
C ALA A 19 45.57 -25.96 -38.11
N ALA A 20 46.21 -26.64 -37.15
CA ALA A 20 45.76 -26.77 -35.80
C ALA A 20 45.87 -25.39 -35.08
N VAL A 21 44.73 -24.85 -34.68
CA VAL A 21 44.67 -23.67 -33.82
C VAL A 21 44.13 -24.15 -32.47
N PRO A 22 44.79 -23.77 -31.32
CA PRO A 22 44.34 -24.21 -30.01
C PRO A 22 42.97 -23.64 -29.70
N ALA A 23 42.06 -24.51 -29.23
CA ALA A 23 40.74 -24.15 -28.79
C ALA A 23 40.80 -23.24 -27.56
N LEU A 24 40.60 -21.94 -27.74
CA LEU A 24 40.23 -21.03 -26.70
C LEU A 24 38.78 -21.39 -26.27
N LEU A 25 38.70 -22.03 -25.11
CA LEU A 25 37.41 -22.21 -24.41
C LEU A 25 36.83 -20.84 -24.08
N SER A 26 36.00 -20.29 -24.98
CA SER A 26 35.14 -19.18 -24.66
C SER A 26 34.08 -19.72 -23.69
N VAL A 27 34.28 -19.49 -22.39
CA VAL A 27 33.21 -19.60 -21.40
C VAL A 27 32.20 -18.52 -21.75
N SER A 28 31.19 -18.90 -22.53
CA SER A 28 29.98 -18.09 -22.68
C SER A 28 29.35 -18.01 -21.29
N ALA A 29 29.54 -16.88 -20.60
CA ALA A 29 28.70 -16.53 -19.47
C ALA A 29 27.27 -16.45 -20.00
N ARG A 30 26.55 -17.57 -19.87
CA ARG A 30 25.10 -17.61 -20.10
C ARG A 30 24.50 -16.66 -19.06
N ALA A 31 24.15 -15.45 -19.47
CA ALA A 31 23.36 -14.56 -18.65
C ALA A 31 22.14 -15.39 -18.18
N GLN A 32 22.11 -15.68 -16.91
CA GLN A 32 20.98 -16.35 -16.30
C GLN A 32 19.80 -15.42 -16.52
N ALA A 33 18.79 -15.88 -17.25
CA ALA A 33 17.52 -15.17 -17.32
C ALA A 33 17.05 -14.95 -15.91
N PRO A 34 16.56 -13.74 -15.53
CA PRO A 34 16.06 -13.52 -14.20
C PRO A 34 15.00 -14.57 -13.90
N ALA A 35 15.08 -15.17 -12.72
CA ALA A 35 14.10 -16.15 -12.24
C ALA A 35 12.71 -15.54 -12.40
N ALA A 36 11.75 -16.29 -12.94
CA ALA A 36 10.37 -15.86 -13.12
C ALA A 36 9.90 -15.22 -11.81
N GLY A 37 9.50 -13.95 -11.87
CA GLY A 37 9.28 -13.08 -10.71
C GLY A 37 8.35 -13.74 -9.70
N GLY A 38 8.85 -13.92 -8.47
CA GLY A 38 8.08 -14.42 -7.34
C GLY A 38 6.88 -13.49 -7.08
N LYS A 39 5.83 -14.04 -6.44
CA LYS A 39 4.66 -13.25 -5.99
C LYS A 39 5.14 -12.17 -5.01
N ASP A 40 4.61 -10.96 -5.14
CA ASP A 40 4.89 -9.88 -4.20
C ASP A 40 4.53 -10.31 -2.77
N SER A 41 5.32 -9.89 -1.79
CA SER A 41 5.07 -10.17 -0.38
C SER A 41 3.94 -9.31 0.21
N PHE A 42 3.56 -8.23 -0.47
CA PHE A 42 2.43 -7.39 -0.07
C PHE A 42 1.16 -7.74 -0.85
N VAL A 43 0.01 -7.34 -0.31
CA VAL A 43 -1.31 -7.59 -0.92
C VAL A 43 -1.98 -6.30 -1.37
N VAL A 44 -2.83 -6.40 -2.41
CA VAL A 44 -3.70 -5.29 -2.83
C VAL A 44 -4.93 -5.29 -1.94
N ALA A 45 -5.27 -4.11 -1.41
CA ALA A 45 -6.37 -3.94 -0.47
C ALA A 45 -7.17 -2.66 -0.75
N MET A 46 -8.27 -2.48 -0.01
CA MET A 46 -9.03 -1.23 0.02
C MET A 46 -8.99 -0.62 1.41
N ALA A 47 -8.76 0.69 1.47
CA ALA A 47 -8.97 1.47 2.68
C ALA A 47 -10.50 1.71 2.85
N GLY A 48 -11.01 1.37 4.03
CA GLY A 48 -12.46 1.44 4.28
C GLY A 48 -13.04 2.85 4.10
N TYR A 49 -12.24 3.90 4.32
CA TYR A 49 -12.68 5.29 4.16
C TYR A 49 -13.16 5.63 2.74
N THR A 50 -12.63 4.96 1.73
CA THR A 50 -13.11 5.03 0.33
C THR A 50 -14.63 4.87 0.23
N PHE A 51 -15.23 4.12 1.15
CA PHE A 51 -16.65 3.75 1.15
C PHE A 51 -17.48 4.48 2.22
N VAL A 52 -17.04 5.63 2.71
CA VAL A 52 -17.71 6.37 3.79
C VAL A 52 -19.18 6.74 3.48
N LYS A 53 -19.56 6.79 2.20
CA LYS A 53 -20.93 7.07 1.74
C LYS A 53 -21.80 5.83 1.54
N PHE A 54 -21.27 4.63 1.78
CA PHE A 54 -21.91 3.37 1.46
C PHE A 54 -22.03 2.49 2.69
N ASN A 55 -23.10 1.71 2.75
CA ASN A 55 -23.21 0.62 3.71
C ASN A 55 -22.23 -0.50 3.36
N LEU A 56 -22.02 -1.43 4.30
CA LEU A 56 -21.07 -2.52 4.15
C LEU A 56 -21.32 -3.36 2.88
N GLU A 57 -22.57 -3.70 2.58
CA GLU A 57 -22.91 -4.56 1.45
C GLU A 57 -22.55 -3.90 0.10
N ALA A 58 -22.94 -2.64 -0.07
CA ALA A 58 -22.58 -1.88 -1.28
C ALA A 58 -21.06 -1.70 -1.42
N ALA A 59 -20.34 -1.47 -0.31
CA ALA A 59 -18.88 -1.41 -0.30
C ALA A 59 -18.25 -2.74 -0.74
N LEU A 60 -18.69 -3.86 -0.16
CA LEU A 60 -18.19 -5.19 -0.50
C LEU A 60 -18.47 -5.58 -1.96
N GLU A 61 -19.63 -5.16 -2.50
CA GLU A 61 -19.93 -5.38 -3.91
C GLU A 61 -18.97 -4.65 -4.84
N MET A 62 -18.63 -3.39 -4.52
CA MET A 62 -17.62 -2.64 -5.28
C MET A 62 -16.23 -3.29 -5.18
N ILE A 63 -15.82 -3.71 -3.99
CA ILE A 63 -14.55 -4.40 -3.74
C ILE A 63 -14.46 -5.69 -4.57
N ARG A 64 -15.52 -6.50 -4.56
CA ARG A 64 -15.62 -7.73 -5.36
C ARG A 64 -15.53 -7.47 -6.87
N LYS A 65 -16.20 -6.40 -7.37
CA LYS A 65 -16.18 -6.03 -8.79
C LYS A 65 -14.79 -5.68 -9.32
N VAL A 66 -13.88 -5.22 -8.46
CA VAL A 66 -12.49 -4.91 -8.84
C VAL A 66 -11.50 -6.01 -8.44
N ASP A 67 -12.02 -7.17 -8.01
CA ASP A 67 -11.23 -8.36 -7.66
C ASP A 67 -10.15 -8.02 -6.62
N VAL A 68 -10.58 -7.41 -5.51
CA VAL A 68 -9.79 -7.17 -4.30
C VAL A 68 -10.38 -7.99 -3.15
N HIS A 69 -9.52 -8.52 -2.28
CA HIS A 69 -9.91 -9.48 -1.25
C HIS A 69 -9.58 -9.03 0.17
N HIS A 70 -9.01 -7.84 0.34
CA HIS A 70 -8.57 -7.32 1.64
C HIS A 70 -9.14 -5.92 1.89
N LEU A 71 -9.57 -5.69 3.13
CA LEU A 71 -10.18 -4.43 3.57
C LEU A 71 -9.54 -3.96 4.88
N CYS A 72 -9.07 -2.71 4.95
CA CYS A 72 -8.87 -2.02 6.22
C CYS A 72 -10.25 -1.59 6.75
N ILE A 73 -10.67 -2.18 7.87
CA ILE A 73 -12.04 -2.01 8.39
C ILE A 73 -12.19 -0.62 9.00
N LYS A 74 -13.20 0.12 8.59
CA LYS A 74 -13.54 1.43 9.15
C LYS A 74 -14.70 1.34 10.13
N ASP A 75 -14.68 2.18 11.14
CA ASP A 75 -15.62 2.18 12.27
C ASP A 75 -17.09 2.44 11.91
N PHE A 76 -17.37 3.06 10.77
CA PHE A 76 -18.76 3.20 10.29
C PHE A 76 -19.31 1.92 9.63
N HIS A 77 -18.45 0.96 9.25
CA HIS A 77 -18.89 -0.37 8.79
C HIS A 77 -18.92 -1.40 9.93
N LEU A 78 -18.05 -1.25 10.92
CA LEU A 78 -18.03 -2.07 12.13
C LEU A 78 -17.63 -1.18 13.32
N PRO A 79 -18.59 -0.67 14.08
CA PRO A 79 -18.32 0.22 15.22
C PRO A 79 -17.44 -0.42 16.29
N LEU A 80 -16.59 0.39 16.96
CA LEU A 80 -15.69 -0.09 18.02
C LEU A 80 -16.44 -0.77 19.19
N LYS A 81 -17.73 -0.43 19.36
CA LYS A 81 -18.59 -0.99 20.42
C LYS A 81 -19.39 -2.21 19.99
N SER A 82 -19.18 -2.71 18.77
CA SER A 82 -19.87 -3.89 18.26
C SER A 82 -19.73 -5.08 19.19
N THR A 83 -20.83 -5.82 19.35
CA THR A 83 -20.89 -7.08 20.09
C THR A 83 -20.17 -8.18 19.33
N GLU A 84 -19.85 -9.30 20.00
CA GLU A 84 -19.25 -10.47 19.33
C GLU A 84 -20.15 -11.03 18.21
N ALA A 85 -21.48 -10.98 18.40
CA ALA A 85 -22.43 -11.40 17.38
C ALA A 85 -22.39 -10.50 16.14
N GLU A 86 -22.27 -9.17 16.32
CA GLU A 86 -22.13 -8.22 15.21
C GLU A 86 -20.79 -8.38 14.49
N ILE A 87 -19.71 -8.62 15.22
CA ILE A 87 -18.39 -8.91 14.64
C ILE A 87 -18.45 -10.21 13.82
N ALA A 88 -19.06 -11.27 14.35
CA ALA A 88 -19.25 -12.52 13.62
C ALA A 88 -20.08 -12.32 12.35
N ALA A 89 -21.20 -11.60 12.44
CA ALA A 89 -22.05 -11.29 11.29
C ALA A 89 -21.30 -10.46 10.22
N PHE A 90 -20.45 -9.50 10.64
CA PHE A 90 -19.59 -8.75 9.75
C PHE A 90 -18.62 -9.67 8.99
N HIS A 91 -17.95 -10.59 9.69
CA HIS A 91 -17.02 -11.53 9.06
C HIS A 91 -17.71 -12.47 8.07
N GLU A 92 -18.88 -13.02 8.43
CA GLU A 92 -19.67 -13.87 7.53
C GLU A 92 -20.12 -13.07 6.28
N LYS A 93 -20.54 -11.82 6.45
CA LYS A 93 -20.88 -10.95 5.32
C LYS A 93 -19.64 -10.72 4.43
N CYS A 94 -18.51 -10.32 4.98
CA CYS A 94 -17.26 -10.15 4.22
C CYS A 94 -16.89 -11.43 3.46
N LYS A 95 -16.91 -12.58 4.13
CA LYS A 95 -16.63 -13.89 3.56
C LYS A 95 -17.52 -14.25 2.38
N SER A 96 -18.83 -13.91 2.46
CA SER A 96 -19.77 -14.16 1.36
C SER A 96 -19.45 -13.38 0.08
N PHE A 97 -18.65 -12.30 0.17
CA PHE A 97 -18.10 -11.54 -0.95
C PHE A 97 -16.65 -11.90 -1.28
N GLY A 98 -16.04 -12.87 -0.59
CA GLY A 98 -14.63 -13.25 -0.76
C GLY A 98 -13.66 -12.19 -0.22
N VAL A 99 -14.09 -11.37 0.74
CA VAL A 99 -13.28 -10.30 1.35
C VAL A 99 -12.94 -10.64 2.79
N SER A 100 -11.75 -10.27 3.25
CA SER A 100 -11.32 -10.37 4.65
C SER A 100 -10.78 -9.05 5.16
N GLY A 101 -11.04 -8.72 6.43
CA GLY A 101 -10.38 -7.62 7.13
C GLY A 101 -8.93 -7.97 7.43
N TYR A 102 -7.99 -7.06 7.15
CA TYR A 102 -6.57 -7.24 7.50
C TYR A 102 -6.13 -6.31 8.64
N GLY A 103 -6.79 -5.20 8.82
CA GLY A 103 -6.53 -4.18 9.82
C GLY A 103 -7.77 -3.35 10.12
N VAL A 104 -7.67 -2.45 11.08
CA VAL A 104 -8.73 -1.51 11.48
C VAL A 104 -8.21 -0.09 11.46
N GLY A 105 -9.01 0.87 10.98
CA GLY A 105 -8.66 2.30 11.03
C GLY A 105 -8.82 3.05 9.71
N PRO A 106 -8.29 4.28 9.64
CA PRO A 106 -7.64 5.05 10.73
C PRO A 106 -8.59 5.35 11.89
N ILE A 107 -8.11 5.08 13.12
CA ILE A 107 -8.81 5.38 14.38
C ILE A 107 -8.14 6.60 15.03
N TYR A 108 -8.91 7.66 15.26
CA TYR A 108 -8.43 8.83 16.01
C TYR A 108 -8.53 8.56 17.51
N MET A 109 -7.44 8.81 18.24
CA MET A 109 -7.35 8.55 19.67
C MET A 109 -6.80 9.78 20.37
N GLY A 110 -7.64 10.39 21.22
CA GLY A 110 -7.31 11.59 22.01
C GLY A 110 -7.08 11.30 23.50
N SER A 111 -7.12 10.03 23.90
CA SER A 111 -6.92 9.62 25.30
C SER A 111 -6.35 8.21 25.40
N VAL A 112 -5.80 7.90 26.59
CA VAL A 112 -5.30 6.55 26.93
C VAL A 112 -6.40 5.50 26.80
N ASP A 113 -7.61 5.80 27.25
CA ASP A 113 -8.73 4.87 27.17
C ASP A 113 -9.17 4.61 25.72
N GLU A 114 -9.10 5.60 24.85
CA GLU A 114 -9.38 5.41 23.42
C GLU A 114 -8.31 4.56 22.76
N ALA A 115 -7.04 4.75 23.10
CA ALA A 115 -5.96 3.89 22.62
C ALA A 115 -6.18 2.43 23.05
N LYS A 116 -6.45 2.18 24.33
CA LYS A 116 -6.75 0.83 24.84
C LYS A 116 -7.95 0.20 24.12
N ARG A 117 -9.05 0.97 23.96
CA ARG A 117 -10.24 0.48 23.24
C ARG A 117 -9.96 0.12 21.79
N ALA A 118 -9.08 0.86 21.11
CA ALA A 118 -8.70 0.56 19.71
C ALA A 118 -7.96 -0.78 19.60
N PHE A 119 -7.06 -1.08 20.53
CA PHE A 119 -6.34 -2.36 20.55
C PHE A 119 -7.25 -3.53 20.96
N GLU A 120 -8.10 -3.33 21.97
CA GLU A 120 -9.08 -4.36 22.35
C GLU A 120 -10.07 -4.64 21.22
N TYR A 121 -10.53 -3.61 20.53
CA TYR A 121 -11.36 -3.77 19.34
C TYR A 121 -10.64 -4.57 18.25
N ALA A 122 -9.39 -4.23 17.92
CA ALA A 122 -8.62 -4.97 16.92
C ALA A 122 -8.45 -6.45 17.29
N LYS A 123 -8.22 -6.74 18.59
CA LYS A 123 -8.14 -8.11 19.12
C LYS A 123 -9.45 -8.87 18.93
N ARG A 124 -10.59 -8.26 19.29
CA ARG A 124 -11.93 -8.84 19.13
C ARG A 124 -12.28 -9.10 17.67
N VAL A 125 -11.91 -8.16 16.79
CA VAL A 125 -12.07 -8.29 15.32
C VAL A 125 -11.11 -9.34 14.73
N GLY A 126 -10.07 -9.74 15.45
CA GLY A 126 -9.11 -10.77 15.01
C GLY A 126 -8.07 -10.27 14.00
N VAL A 127 -7.76 -8.95 13.99
CA VAL A 127 -6.73 -8.37 13.13
C VAL A 127 -5.47 -8.01 13.93
N LYS A 128 -4.34 -7.88 13.25
CA LYS A 128 -3.05 -7.61 13.87
C LYS A 128 -2.48 -6.23 13.55
N THR A 129 -3.19 -5.41 12.78
CA THR A 129 -2.78 -4.06 12.42
C THR A 129 -3.83 -3.04 12.84
N VAL A 130 -3.40 -2.07 13.64
CA VAL A 130 -4.19 -0.89 14.00
C VAL A 130 -3.61 0.30 13.26
N VAL A 131 -4.35 0.85 12.32
CA VAL A 131 -4.05 2.15 11.72
C VAL A 131 -4.65 3.22 12.62
N GLY A 132 -3.86 4.19 13.04
CA GLY A 132 -4.34 5.14 14.02
C GLY A 132 -3.70 6.52 13.95
N VAL A 133 -4.33 7.45 14.65
CA VAL A 133 -3.92 8.84 14.73
C VAL A 133 -4.00 9.29 16.19
N PRO A 134 -2.91 9.17 16.96
CA PRO A 134 -2.89 9.62 18.35
C PRO A 134 -2.71 11.13 18.38
N PHE A 135 -3.62 11.83 19.05
CA PHE A 135 -3.61 13.29 19.11
C PHE A 135 -3.86 13.81 20.50
N GLU A 136 -3.46 15.04 20.73
CA GLU A 136 -3.89 15.87 21.86
C GLU A 136 -4.51 17.18 21.34
N MET A 137 -5.28 17.85 22.18
CA MET A 137 -5.82 19.16 21.85
C MET A 137 -4.89 20.25 22.29
N ARG A 138 -4.40 21.06 21.35
CA ARG A 138 -3.64 22.30 21.60
C ARG A 138 -4.34 23.45 20.90
N ASP A 139 -4.65 24.52 21.60
CA ASP A 139 -5.30 25.71 21.02
C ASP A 139 -6.53 25.38 20.16
N ASN A 140 -7.38 24.46 20.65
CA ASN A 140 -8.55 23.93 19.95
C ASN A 140 -8.24 23.21 18.63
N LYS A 141 -6.99 22.80 18.39
CA LYS A 141 -6.58 21.99 17.22
C LYS A 141 -6.04 20.64 17.68
N ARG A 142 -6.19 19.64 16.80
CA ARG A 142 -5.53 18.36 17.00
C ARG A 142 -4.06 18.49 16.65
N SER A 143 -3.20 18.07 17.56
CA SER A 143 -1.75 17.99 17.38
C SER A 143 -1.26 16.59 17.71
N SER A 144 -0.20 16.14 17.08
CA SER A 144 0.42 14.83 17.34
C SER A 144 0.80 14.69 18.80
N SER A 145 0.49 13.55 19.41
CA SER A 145 0.76 13.31 20.84
C SER A 145 1.83 12.25 21.05
N ARG A 146 3.01 12.68 21.50
CA ARG A 146 4.08 11.75 21.92
C ARG A 146 3.66 10.94 23.15
N ALA A 147 2.98 11.53 24.11
CA ALA A 147 2.55 10.84 25.31
C ALA A 147 1.60 9.66 25.00
N LEU A 148 0.71 9.82 24.02
CA LEU A 148 -0.14 8.71 23.57
C LEU A 148 0.64 7.67 22.77
N LEU A 149 1.67 8.06 22.05
CA LEU A 149 2.55 7.10 21.35
C LEU A 149 3.34 6.23 22.35
N GLU A 150 3.72 6.76 23.51
CA GLU A 150 4.34 5.96 24.58
C GLU A 150 3.36 4.95 25.19
N VAL A 151 2.08 5.31 25.30
CA VAL A 151 1.03 4.33 25.66
C VAL A 151 0.89 3.26 24.59
N VAL A 152 0.85 3.65 23.32
CA VAL A 152 0.78 2.73 22.18
C VAL A 152 1.99 1.77 22.16
N ASP A 153 3.19 2.26 22.52
CA ASP A 153 4.39 1.42 22.65
C ASP A 153 4.22 0.26 23.67
N GLY A 154 3.53 0.52 24.76
CA GLY A 154 3.12 -0.54 25.69
C GLY A 154 2.10 -1.50 25.09
N LEU A 155 1.07 -0.94 24.43
CA LEU A 155 -0.03 -1.74 23.87
C LEU A 155 0.41 -2.65 22.74
N VAL A 156 1.33 -2.23 21.84
CA VAL A 156 1.83 -3.10 20.76
C VAL A 156 2.57 -4.33 21.32
N LYS A 157 3.20 -4.19 22.48
CA LYS A 157 3.87 -5.30 23.21
C LYS A 157 2.85 -6.22 23.88
N GLU A 158 1.87 -5.63 24.59
CA GLU A 158 0.83 -6.36 25.32
C GLU A 158 -0.04 -7.20 24.38
N TYR A 159 -0.48 -6.62 23.26
CA TYR A 159 -1.40 -7.27 22.31
C TYR A 159 -0.69 -8.04 21.19
N ASP A 160 0.64 -7.93 21.08
CA ASP A 160 1.43 -8.43 19.96
C ASP A 160 0.84 -8.02 18.61
N MET A 161 0.70 -6.70 18.44
CA MET A 161 0.10 -6.07 17.25
C MET A 161 1.03 -5.02 16.67
N LYS A 162 0.84 -4.69 15.39
CA LYS A 162 1.44 -3.53 14.74
C LYS A 162 0.51 -2.33 14.88
N TYR A 163 1.11 -1.19 15.10
CA TYR A 163 0.44 0.10 15.05
C TYR A 163 1.04 0.95 13.94
N ALA A 164 0.19 1.48 13.07
CA ALA A 164 0.60 2.24 11.90
C ALA A 164 0.01 3.67 11.96
N ILE A 165 0.86 4.68 12.13
CA ILE A 165 0.43 6.09 12.14
C ILE A 165 0.10 6.51 10.72
N HIS A 166 -1.13 7.00 10.49
CA HIS A 166 -1.55 7.57 9.22
C HIS A 166 -1.15 9.04 9.12
N ASN A 167 -0.39 9.41 8.07
CA ASN A 167 -0.06 10.81 7.80
C ASN A 167 -1.18 11.52 7.05
N HIS A 168 -1.36 12.85 7.30
CA HIS A 168 -2.52 13.63 6.85
C HIS A 168 -2.20 14.76 5.86
N GLY A 169 -0.91 14.96 5.56
CA GLY A 169 -0.48 16.03 4.66
C GLY A 169 -0.67 17.43 5.20
N PRO A 170 -0.53 18.45 4.34
CA PRO A 170 -0.41 19.84 4.73
C PRO A 170 -1.73 20.50 5.18
N ASP A 171 -2.86 19.79 5.11
CA ASP A 171 -4.13 20.32 5.64
C ASP A 171 -4.20 20.25 7.16
N MET A 172 -3.45 19.33 7.77
CA MET A 172 -3.30 19.15 9.20
C MET A 172 -1.82 19.18 9.60
N PRO A 173 -1.14 20.34 9.47
CA PRO A 173 0.32 20.39 9.60
C PRO A 173 0.84 20.01 10.99
N GLU A 174 -0.02 20.07 12.01
CA GLU A 174 0.32 19.70 13.39
C GLU A 174 -0.02 18.25 13.73
N LEU A 175 -0.64 17.52 12.80
CA LEU A 175 -1.11 16.15 13.01
C LEU A 175 -0.49 15.20 11.98
N PHE A 176 0.77 14.85 12.19
CA PHE A 176 1.51 13.91 11.32
C PHE A 176 1.39 14.26 9.83
N PRO A 177 1.94 15.40 9.36
CA PRO A 177 1.77 15.77 7.96
C PRO A 177 2.50 14.86 6.97
N SER A 178 3.59 14.21 7.38
CA SER A 178 4.43 13.39 6.51
C SER A 178 5.09 12.23 7.27
N ALA A 179 5.72 11.31 6.55
CA ALA A 179 6.46 10.19 7.13
C ALA A 179 7.53 10.66 8.13
N ILE A 180 8.31 11.70 7.80
CA ILE A 180 9.35 12.18 8.69
C ILE A 180 8.79 12.68 10.03
N SER A 181 7.66 13.38 10.02
CA SER A 181 7.02 13.86 11.25
C SER A 181 6.56 12.71 12.16
N CYS A 182 6.16 11.58 11.57
CA CYS A 182 5.86 10.36 12.32
C CYS A 182 7.13 9.76 12.91
N ILE A 183 8.18 9.58 12.10
CA ILE A 183 9.44 8.93 12.50
C ILE A 183 10.14 9.71 13.61
N GLU A 184 10.16 11.03 13.56
CA GLU A 184 10.74 11.87 14.61
C GLU A 184 10.07 11.62 15.97
N MET A 185 8.79 11.25 15.98
CA MET A 185 8.05 10.96 17.21
C MET A 185 8.17 9.51 17.70
N ILE A 186 8.55 8.55 16.83
CA ILE A 186 8.57 7.13 17.18
C ILE A 186 9.95 6.46 17.09
N GLY A 187 11.00 7.19 16.74
CA GLY A 187 12.31 6.61 16.43
C GLY A 187 12.88 5.68 17.50
N ASP A 188 12.62 5.97 18.76
CA ASP A 188 13.06 5.23 19.94
C ASP A 188 12.04 4.20 20.48
N LEU A 189 10.82 4.16 19.92
CA LEU A 189 9.78 3.21 20.32
C LEU A 189 9.97 1.83 19.68
N ASP A 190 9.23 0.84 20.19
CA ASP A 190 9.20 -0.53 19.64
C ASP A 190 8.97 -0.53 18.13
N LYS A 191 9.63 -1.45 17.44
CA LYS A 191 9.54 -1.56 15.97
C LYS A 191 8.14 -1.88 15.45
N ARG A 192 7.23 -2.35 16.31
CA ARG A 192 5.81 -2.55 15.97
C ARG A 192 5.01 -1.24 15.89
N VAL A 193 5.56 -0.12 16.36
CA VAL A 193 5.02 1.23 16.12
C VAL A 193 5.68 1.77 14.84
N GLY A 194 4.91 2.04 13.81
CA GLY A 194 5.41 2.46 12.52
C GLY A 194 4.42 3.33 11.73
N LEU A 195 4.49 3.24 10.41
CA LEU A 195 3.78 4.10 9.47
C LEU A 195 2.67 3.34 8.73
N CYS A 196 1.54 4.00 8.55
CA CYS A 196 0.65 3.83 7.41
C CYS A 196 0.93 5.00 6.47
N LEU A 197 1.76 4.81 5.46
CA LEU A 197 2.18 5.88 4.56
C LEU A 197 1.13 6.12 3.49
N ASP A 198 0.40 7.25 3.59
CA ASP A 198 -0.41 7.77 2.51
C ASP A 198 0.47 8.60 1.55
N ILE A 199 0.71 8.06 0.36
CA ILE A 199 1.62 8.68 -0.61
C ILE A 199 1.08 9.96 -1.24
N GLY A 200 -0.23 10.11 -1.32
CA GLY A 200 -0.85 11.33 -1.80
C GLY A 200 -0.69 12.48 -0.81
N HIS A 201 -0.87 12.21 0.47
CA HIS A 201 -0.61 13.19 1.52
C HIS A 201 0.88 13.52 1.64
N GLU A 202 1.76 12.53 1.50
CA GLU A 202 3.20 12.70 1.48
C GLU A 202 3.64 13.64 0.36
N LEU A 203 3.18 13.39 -0.88
CA LEU A 203 3.50 14.26 -2.02
C LEU A 203 2.94 15.67 -1.85
N ARG A 204 1.71 15.83 -1.33
CA ARG A 204 1.10 17.16 -1.07
C ARG A 204 1.87 17.97 -0.03
N ASP A 205 2.55 17.30 0.91
CA ASP A 205 3.47 17.94 1.87
C ASP A 205 4.87 18.22 1.29
N GLY A 206 5.03 18.06 -0.02
CA GLY A 206 6.29 18.33 -0.72
C GLY A 206 7.38 17.30 -0.48
N LYS A 207 7.02 16.08 -0.05
CA LYS A 207 7.95 14.95 0.15
C LYS A 207 7.80 13.96 -0.99
N ASP A 208 8.92 13.34 -1.40
CA ASP A 208 8.87 12.25 -2.38
C ASP A 208 8.49 10.93 -1.66
N PRO A 209 7.36 10.31 -2.06
CA PRO A 209 6.95 9.03 -1.46
C PRO A 209 7.96 7.90 -1.67
N VAL A 210 8.69 7.90 -2.79
CA VAL A 210 9.71 6.89 -3.08
C VAL A 210 10.88 7.01 -2.10
N ASP A 211 11.35 8.23 -1.85
CA ASP A 211 12.40 8.49 -0.87
C ASP A 211 11.95 8.08 0.54
N SER A 212 10.71 8.40 0.91
CA SER A 212 10.14 8.03 2.22
C SER A 212 10.04 6.51 2.38
N ILE A 213 9.61 5.77 1.35
CA ILE A 213 9.58 4.30 1.36
C ILE A 213 10.99 3.74 1.55
N LEU A 214 11.97 4.21 0.76
CA LEU A 214 13.34 3.71 0.81
C LEU A 214 14.01 4.00 2.16
N LYS A 215 13.71 5.14 2.76
CA LYS A 215 14.32 5.59 4.01
C LYS A 215 13.72 4.95 5.25
N TYR A 216 12.39 4.72 5.24
CA TYR A 216 11.64 4.32 6.42
C TYR A 216 10.94 2.96 6.27
N GLY A 217 11.34 2.16 5.28
CA GLY A 217 10.71 0.89 4.96
C GLY A 217 10.68 -0.13 6.10
N ASP A 218 11.65 -0.08 7.04
CA ASP A 218 11.68 -0.92 8.23
C ASP A 218 10.59 -0.57 9.27
N ARG A 219 9.96 0.58 9.13
CA ARG A 219 8.83 1.07 9.93
C ARG A 219 7.50 1.10 9.16
N LEU A 220 7.49 0.66 7.90
CA LEU A 220 6.28 0.68 7.08
C LEU A 220 5.42 -0.54 7.40
N HIS A 221 4.26 -0.31 8.03
CA HIS A 221 3.34 -1.34 8.51
C HIS A 221 2.05 -1.42 7.72
N ASP A 222 1.62 -0.30 7.15
CA ASP A 222 0.50 -0.19 6.22
C ASP A 222 0.80 0.86 5.16
N PHE A 223 0.04 0.87 4.07
CA PHE A 223 0.33 1.72 2.92
C PHE A 223 -0.96 2.13 2.20
N HIS A 224 -1.20 3.44 2.11
CA HIS A 224 -2.31 3.96 1.35
C HIS A 224 -1.88 4.42 -0.05
N LEU A 225 -2.42 3.73 -1.04
CA LEU A 225 -2.33 4.12 -2.45
C LEU A 225 -3.29 5.28 -2.69
N LYS A 226 -2.75 6.45 -2.92
CA LYS A 226 -3.47 7.67 -3.29
C LYS A 226 -2.62 8.44 -4.28
N ASN A 227 -3.17 8.86 -5.41
CA ASN A 227 -2.46 9.75 -6.31
C ASN A 227 -3.16 11.12 -6.37
N VAL A 228 -2.39 12.14 -6.63
CA VAL A 228 -2.86 13.54 -6.59
C VAL A 228 -2.39 14.33 -7.80
N THR A 229 -3.12 15.39 -8.15
CA THR A 229 -2.86 16.20 -9.35
C THR A 229 -1.55 16.99 -9.30
N ALA A 230 -1.02 17.30 -8.11
CA ALA A 230 0.16 18.15 -7.95
C ALA A 230 0.87 17.91 -6.61
N PRO A 231 2.20 18.12 -6.54
CA PRO A 231 3.02 18.00 -5.33
C PRO A 231 2.89 19.24 -4.42
N THR A 232 1.69 19.68 -4.15
CA THR A 232 1.40 20.87 -3.34
C THR A 232 0.12 20.69 -2.54
N LYS A 233 -0.09 21.51 -1.55
CA LYS A 233 -1.35 21.54 -0.76
C LYS A 233 -2.61 21.59 -1.62
N ALA A 234 -2.55 22.22 -2.81
CA ALA A 234 -3.66 22.32 -3.75
C ALA A 234 -3.91 21.01 -4.54
N GLY A 235 -3.02 20.03 -4.45
CA GLY A 235 -3.19 18.72 -5.09
C GLY A 235 -4.48 18.05 -4.62
N ARG A 236 -5.22 17.46 -5.55
CA ARG A 236 -6.49 16.76 -5.32
C ARG A 236 -6.37 15.31 -5.73
N THR A 237 -7.03 14.43 -5.02
CA THR A 237 -7.08 12.99 -5.35
C THR A 237 -7.59 12.78 -6.77
N VAL A 238 -6.90 11.90 -7.49
CA VAL A 238 -7.25 11.43 -8.83
C VAL A 238 -7.00 9.94 -8.93
N GLU A 239 -7.46 9.34 -10.04
CA GLU A 239 -7.15 7.95 -10.39
C GLU A 239 -5.63 7.73 -10.43
N LEU A 240 -5.15 6.57 -10.00
CA LEU A 240 -3.70 6.30 -9.88
C LEU A 240 -2.90 6.59 -11.18
N PRO A 241 -3.38 6.27 -12.39
CA PRO A 241 -2.64 6.58 -13.63
C PRO A 241 -2.60 8.07 -14.00
N ARG A 242 -3.45 8.90 -13.38
CA ARG A 242 -3.65 10.31 -13.78
C ARG A 242 -2.97 11.33 -12.88
N GLY A 243 -2.32 10.86 -11.81
CA GLY A 243 -1.68 11.73 -10.83
C GLY A 243 -0.18 11.95 -11.08
N ALA A 244 0.41 12.75 -10.19
CA ALA A 244 1.81 13.17 -10.28
C ALA A 244 2.81 12.13 -9.72
N ILE A 245 2.34 11.10 -8.98
CA ILE A 245 3.21 10.06 -8.41
C ILE A 245 3.48 8.97 -9.46
N ASP A 246 4.75 8.64 -9.67
CA ASP A 246 5.15 7.45 -10.46
C ASP A 246 4.90 6.18 -9.64
N ILE A 247 3.76 5.53 -9.89
CA ILE A 247 3.34 4.31 -9.20
C ILE A 247 4.29 3.14 -9.50
N ALA A 248 4.92 3.11 -10.67
CA ALA A 248 5.91 2.08 -10.98
C ALA A 248 7.19 2.23 -10.14
N ALA A 249 7.63 3.47 -9.90
CA ALA A 249 8.73 3.74 -8.98
C ALA A 249 8.37 3.36 -7.53
N VAL A 250 7.15 3.66 -7.09
CA VAL A 250 6.61 3.25 -5.78
C VAL A 250 6.66 1.72 -5.63
N VAL A 251 6.16 0.96 -6.61
CA VAL A 251 6.19 -0.52 -6.56
C VAL A 251 7.63 -1.05 -6.48
N ARG A 252 8.54 -0.50 -7.28
CA ARG A 252 9.97 -0.88 -7.20
C ARG A 252 10.56 -0.59 -5.82
N ALA A 253 10.22 0.54 -5.21
CA ALA A 253 10.69 0.90 -3.86
C ALA A 253 10.14 -0.05 -2.80
N LEU A 254 8.84 -0.37 -2.83
CA LEU A 254 8.21 -1.34 -1.91
C LEU A 254 8.87 -2.72 -1.98
N ARG A 255 9.17 -3.20 -3.19
CA ARG A 255 9.90 -4.46 -3.39
C ARG A 255 11.32 -4.39 -2.84
N LYS A 256 12.02 -3.27 -3.08
CA LYS A 256 13.40 -3.07 -2.61
C LYS A 256 13.53 -3.10 -1.09
N VAL A 257 12.52 -2.60 -0.37
CA VAL A 257 12.49 -2.65 1.11
C VAL A 257 11.83 -3.92 1.65
N ASN A 258 11.47 -4.89 0.78
CA ASN A 258 10.77 -6.12 1.13
C ASN A 258 9.48 -5.86 1.92
N TYR A 259 8.70 -4.85 1.53
CA TYR A 259 7.42 -4.57 2.17
C TYR A 259 6.48 -5.78 2.07
N ALA A 260 5.83 -6.15 3.17
CA ALA A 260 4.98 -7.33 3.26
C ALA A 260 3.61 -7.04 3.92
N GLY A 261 3.15 -5.80 3.86
CA GLY A 261 1.85 -5.36 4.37
C GLY A 261 0.78 -5.30 3.30
N ALA A 262 -0.22 -4.44 3.51
CA ALA A 262 -1.27 -4.16 2.54
C ALA A 262 -0.99 -2.84 1.80
N CYS A 263 -1.23 -2.83 0.48
CA CYS A 263 -1.30 -1.63 -0.35
C CYS A 263 -2.78 -1.33 -0.58
N SER A 264 -3.33 -0.45 0.24
CA SER A 264 -4.77 -0.15 0.27
C SER A 264 -5.08 1.08 -0.56
N LEU A 265 -5.93 0.93 -1.57
CA LEU A 265 -6.43 2.10 -2.29
C LEU A 265 -7.32 2.94 -1.37
N GLU A 266 -6.94 4.20 -1.12
CA GLU A 266 -7.79 5.21 -0.50
C GLU A 266 -8.19 6.24 -1.56
N PHE A 267 -9.41 6.06 -2.10
CA PHE A 267 -9.92 6.85 -3.21
C PHE A 267 -10.94 7.88 -2.72
N GLU A 268 -10.57 9.16 -2.78
CA GLU A 268 -11.37 10.28 -2.27
C GLU A 268 -11.81 11.23 -3.39
N LYS A 269 -12.19 10.69 -4.55
CA LYS A 269 -12.76 11.42 -5.67
C LYS A 269 -14.10 10.82 -6.04
N ASP A 270 -15.04 11.66 -6.44
CA ASP A 270 -16.40 11.24 -6.84
C ASP A 270 -17.06 10.30 -5.82
N MET A 271 -16.96 10.66 -4.54
CA MET A 271 -17.28 9.78 -3.41
C MET A 271 -18.73 9.29 -3.38
N GLU A 272 -19.64 9.90 -4.14
CA GLU A 272 -21.02 9.41 -4.31
C GLU A 272 -21.12 8.34 -5.42
N ASN A 273 -20.11 8.22 -6.31
CA ASN A 273 -20.07 7.20 -7.35
C ASN A 273 -18.62 6.80 -7.69
N PRO A 274 -17.87 6.22 -6.75
CA PRO A 274 -16.43 6.04 -6.88
C PRO A 274 -15.99 4.83 -7.74
N LEU A 275 -16.92 3.92 -8.10
CA LEU A 275 -16.60 2.61 -8.67
C LEU A 275 -15.75 2.70 -9.95
N ALA A 276 -16.03 3.65 -10.84
CA ALA A 276 -15.26 3.79 -12.08
C ALA A 276 -13.79 4.16 -11.80
N GLY A 277 -13.56 5.13 -10.90
CA GLY A 277 -12.21 5.55 -10.49
C GLY A 277 -11.47 4.47 -9.70
N ILE A 278 -12.18 3.74 -8.83
CA ILE A 278 -11.63 2.57 -8.12
C ILE A 278 -11.18 1.50 -9.14
N ALA A 279 -12.03 1.18 -10.12
CA ALA A 279 -11.72 0.15 -11.13
C ALA A 279 -10.53 0.54 -12.00
N GLU A 280 -10.45 1.81 -12.43
CA GLU A 280 -9.30 2.31 -13.17
C GLU A 280 -8.01 2.24 -12.32
N SER A 281 -8.08 2.70 -11.07
CA SER A 281 -6.92 2.71 -10.18
C SER A 281 -6.41 1.31 -9.85
N ILE A 282 -7.29 0.37 -9.49
CA ILE A 282 -6.91 -1.01 -9.18
C ILE A 282 -6.42 -1.75 -10.42
N GLY A 283 -7.09 -1.58 -11.56
CA GLY A 283 -6.65 -2.17 -12.83
C GLY A 283 -5.26 -1.71 -13.24
N TYR A 284 -5.02 -0.40 -13.16
CA TYR A 284 -3.70 0.18 -13.40
C TYR A 284 -2.65 -0.34 -12.44
N PHE A 285 -2.93 -0.38 -11.12
CA PHE A 285 -1.98 -0.86 -10.12
C PHE A 285 -1.60 -2.33 -10.37
N LYS A 286 -2.58 -3.20 -10.65
CA LYS A 286 -2.33 -4.60 -11.01
C LYS A 286 -1.45 -4.70 -12.27
N GLY A 287 -1.71 -3.89 -13.30
CA GLY A 287 -0.88 -3.81 -14.50
C GLY A 287 0.56 -3.37 -14.22
N VAL A 288 0.74 -2.39 -13.30
CA VAL A 288 2.08 -1.97 -12.85
C VAL A 288 2.79 -3.10 -12.11
N LEU A 289 2.09 -3.82 -11.21
CA LEU A 289 2.67 -4.97 -10.51
C LEU A 289 3.20 -6.02 -11.51
N ASP A 290 2.44 -6.32 -12.56
CA ASP A 290 2.82 -7.31 -13.57
C ASP A 290 3.97 -6.82 -14.46
N SER A 291 3.90 -5.58 -14.93
CA SER A 291 4.91 -5.00 -15.85
C SER A 291 6.25 -4.68 -15.20
N THR A 292 6.29 -4.53 -13.88
CA THR A 292 7.51 -4.21 -13.11
C THR A 292 8.14 -5.45 -12.46
N ARG A 293 7.62 -6.66 -12.69
CA ARG A 293 8.28 -7.91 -12.28
C ARG A 293 9.54 -8.12 -13.14
N VAL A 294 10.67 -8.25 -12.48
CA VAL A 294 11.99 -8.48 -13.12
C VAL A 294 12.34 -9.95 -12.97
#